data_cdde5710eeb101170b02d276c7677a87
#
_entry.id   cdde5710eeb101170b02d276c7677a87
#
_cell.length_a   1.000
_cell.length_b   1.000
_cell.length_c   1.000
_cell.angle_alpha   90.00
_cell.angle_beta   90.00
_cell.angle_gamma   90.00
#
_symmetry.space_group_name_H-M   'P 1'
#
loop_
_entity.id
_entity.type
_entity.pdbx_description
1 polymer ?
#
loop_
_entity_poly.entity_id
_entity_poly.type
_entity_poly.pdbx_seq_one_letter_code
_entity_poly.pdbx_strand_id
1 'polypeptide(L)'
;MQRLLSTYLFVSRKLTPEHLEQIAGAGFQGVEIFCTRSHFEYSIKQEVRAMADALEAHHLQLVSMHAPTSRDLSAMRESGTPLSICEVERVRRVEAMDELRRVIDVADDLPYSRLILHMGGTRETADPRKRDAAFSTLEHLILHAHHAGVAICVENTTSEMGDPAYLRAFVDETRLTGLRFNFDIGHAHLSDFPEEERLEKSFSPLRELVSSVHLHDNHGEKDEHLPPYDGTIDWPSAIRVLQSAPQTSLPLVLELKEKTGAEAPTVAEQLTAGRTAMDRFEETWEKT
;
A
#
# COMPACT_ATOMS: atom_id res chain seq x y z
N MET A 1 -2.33 -19.80 -2.65
CA MET A 1 -2.30 -18.29 -2.50
C MET A 1 -1.07 -17.76 -3.24
N GLN A 2 -1.10 -16.55 -3.84
CA GLN A 2 0.12 -15.92 -4.36
C GLN A 2 0.86 -15.21 -3.22
N ARG A 3 2.18 -15.36 -3.18
CA ARG A 3 3.05 -14.66 -2.23
C ARG A 3 3.53 -13.37 -2.86
N LEU A 4 3.05 -12.25 -2.36
CA LEU A 4 3.32 -10.92 -2.88
C LEU A 4 4.09 -10.11 -1.85
N LEU A 5 5.05 -9.30 -2.28
CA LEU A 5 5.89 -8.48 -1.42
C LEU A 5 5.91 -7.03 -1.90
N SER A 6 5.73 -6.08 -0.98
CA SER A 6 5.99 -4.67 -1.26
C SER A 6 7.50 -4.37 -1.26
N THR A 7 7.96 -3.62 -2.26
CA THR A 7 9.35 -3.14 -2.29
C THR A 7 9.64 -2.08 -1.23
N TYR A 8 8.66 -1.73 -0.38
CA TYR A 8 8.86 -0.91 0.82
C TYR A 8 9.99 -1.46 1.70
N LEU A 9 10.20 -2.77 1.70
CA LEU A 9 11.35 -3.42 2.33
C LEU A 9 12.72 -2.86 1.89
N PHE A 10 12.80 -2.19 0.74
CA PHE A 10 14.03 -1.64 0.16
C PHE A 10 13.97 -0.11 0.01
N VAL A 11 12.97 0.55 0.58
CA VAL A 11 12.66 1.97 0.29
C VAL A 11 13.78 2.94 0.61
N SER A 12 14.72 2.58 1.49
CA SER A 12 15.88 3.41 1.85
C SER A 12 16.95 3.49 0.76
N ARG A 13 16.85 2.66 -0.29
CA ARG A 13 17.80 2.53 -1.39
C ARG A 13 17.10 2.52 -2.74
N LYS A 14 17.87 2.73 -3.81
CA LYS A 14 17.35 2.61 -5.17
C LYS A 14 16.99 1.16 -5.46
N LEU A 15 15.78 0.93 -5.98
CA LEU A 15 15.34 -0.38 -6.48
C LEU A 15 16.13 -0.73 -7.73
N THR A 16 16.64 -1.95 -7.78
CA THR A 16 17.44 -2.46 -8.91
C THR A 16 16.94 -3.85 -9.34
N PRO A 17 17.28 -4.32 -10.56
CA PRO A 17 16.98 -5.68 -11.00
C PRO A 17 17.42 -6.76 -10.02
N GLU A 18 18.55 -6.58 -9.34
CA GLU A 18 19.08 -7.53 -8.35
C GLU A 18 18.17 -7.68 -7.13
N HIS A 19 17.44 -6.63 -6.74
CA HIS A 19 16.44 -6.75 -5.67
C HIS A 19 15.26 -7.62 -6.12
N LEU A 20 14.82 -7.51 -7.38
CA LEU A 20 13.76 -8.35 -7.93
C LEU A 20 14.22 -9.82 -8.04
N GLU A 21 15.47 -10.07 -8.43
CA GLU A 21 16.07 -11.40 -8.40
C GLU A 21 16.05 -11.99 -6.98
N GLN A 22 16.43 -11.21 -5.96
CA GLN A 22 16.40 -11.63 -4.56
C GLN A 22 14.98 -11.96 -4.08
N ILE A 23 13.98 -11.13 -4.46
CA ILE A 23 12.57 -11.36 -4.14
C ILE A 23 12.09 -12.68 -4.77
N ALA A 24 12.36 -12.90 -6.05
CA ALA A 24 12.01 -14.13 -6.75
C ALA A 24 12.72 -15.35 -6.15
N GLY A 25 14.03 -15.21 -5.87
CA GLY A 25 14.85 -16.24 -5.22
C GLY A 25 14.37 -16.62 -3.81
N ALA A 26 13.74 -15.69 -3.10
CA ALA A 26 13.08 -15.94 -1.82
C ALA A 26 11.71 -16.64 -1.96
N GLY A 27 11.20 -16.84 -3.18
CA GLY A 27 9.97 -17.58 -3.47
C GLY A 27 8.70 -16.72 -3.52
N PHE A 28 8.83 -15.41 -3.63
CA PHE A 28 7.70 -14.54 -3.95
C PHE A 28 7.36 -14.62 -5.45
N GLN A 29 6.11 -14.44 -5.78
CA GLN A 29 5.56 -14.60 -7.14
C GLN A 29 5.15 -13.26 -7.76
N GLY A 30 5.14 -12.22 -6.96
CA GLY A 30 4.83 -10.88 -7.44
C GLY A 30 5.19 -9.82 -6.42
N VAL A 31 5.11 -8.59 -6.89
CA VAL A 31 5.51 -7.42 -6.11
C VAL A 31 4.48 -6.29 -6.21
N GLU A 32 4.51 -5.45 -5.20
CA GLU A 32 4.08 -4.08 -5.24
C GLU A 32 5.32 -3.18 -5.27
N ILE A 33 5.36 -2.19 -6.16
CA ILE A 33 6.46 -1.22 -6.17
C ILE A 33 6.03 0.03 -5.38
N PHE A 34 6.79 0.35 -4.32
CA PHE A 34 6.63 1.59 -3.57
C PHE A 34 7.26 2.75 -4.35
N CYS A 35 6.43 3.73 -4.73
CA CYS A 35 6.83 4.84 -5.58
C CYS A 35 7.34 6.03 -4.76
N THR A 36 8.64 6.16 -4.64
CA THR A 36 9.33 7.42 -4.32
C THR A 36 10.52 7.53 -5.25
N ARG A 37 10.84 8.72 -5.75
CA ARG A 37 11.84 8.90 -6.81
C ARG A 37 13.24 8.44 -6.40
N SER A 38 13.58 8.53 -5.13
CA SER A 38 14.83 8.00 -4.59
C SER A 38 14.91 6.47 -4.61
N HIS A 39 13.75 5.80 -4.59
CA HIS A 39 13.66 4.34 -4.66
C HIS A 39 13.44 3.86 -6.09
N PHE A 40 12.42 4.38 -6.77
CA PHE A 40 12.09 4.06 -8.15
C PHE A 40 11.81 5.35 -8.92
N GLU A 41 12.70 5.70 -9.87
CA GLU A 41 12.55 6.92 -10.68
C GLU A 41 11.61 6.65 -11.87
N TYR A 42 10.33 6.59 -11.59
CA TYR A 42 9.26 6.28 -12.53
C TYR A 42 9.06 7.32 -13.63
N SER A 43 9.69 8.50 -13.55
CA SER A 43 9.64 9.51 -14.63
C SER A 43 10.68 9.24 -15.73
N ILE A 44 11.60 8.28 -15.52
CA ILE A 44 12.64 7.94 -16.49
C ILE A 44 12.26 6.63 -17.18
N LYS A 45 11.83 6.72 -18.45
CA LYS A 45 11.40 5.53 -19.23
C LYS A 45 12.41 4.39 -19.26
N GLN A 46 13.69 4.70 -19.29
CA GLN A 46 14.73 3.68 -19.29
C GLN A 46 14.73 2.86 -17.98
N GLU A 47 14.49 3.52 -16.83
CA GLU A 47 14.40 2.83 -15.54
C GLU A 47 13.13 2.01 -15.43
N VAL A 48 12.01 2.53 -15.93
CA VAL A 48 10.74 1.79 -16.00
C VAL A 48 10.90 0.51 -16.83
N ARG A 49 11.52 0.60 -18.01
CA ARG A 49 11.78 -0.56 -18.87
C ARG A 49 12.74 -1.56 -18.24
N ALA A 50 13.78 -1.10 -17.57
CA ALA A 50 14.70 -1.99 -16.86
C ALA A 50 13.98 -2.79 -15.76
N MET A 51 13.01 -2.18 -15.07
CA MET A 51 12.17 -2.91 -14.10
C MET A 51 11.22 -3.88 -14.80
N ALA A 52 10.63 -3.50 -15.94
CA ALA A 52 9.77 -4.39 -16.71
C ALA A 52 10.53 -5.64 -17.18
N ASP A 53 11.73 -5.44 -17.76
CA ASP A 53 12.61 -6.52 -18.22
C ASP A 53 13.01 -7.45 -17.06
N ALA A 54 13.30 -6.88 -15.88
CA ALA A 54 13.69 -7.67 -14.70
C ALA A 54 12.49 -8.46 -14.12
N LEU A 55 11.31 -7.87 -14.06
CA LEU A 55 10.09 -8.58 -13.63
C LEU A 55 9.77 -9.76 -14.56
N GLU A 56 9.89 -9.57 -15.88
CA GLU A 56 9.71 -10.62 -16.87
C GLU A 56 10.77 -11.71 -16.72
N ALA A 57 12.06 -11.34 -16.61
CA ALA A 57 13.16 -12.28 -16.48
C ALA A 57 13.05 -13.18 -15.24
N HIS A 58 12.49 -12.66 -14.15
CA HIS A 58 12.31 -13.38 -12.89
C HIS A 58 10.88 -13.92 -12.69
N HIS A 59 10.02 -13.80 -13.69
CA HIS A 59 8.61 -14.23 -13.64
C HIS A 59 7.82 -13.64 -12.46
N LEU A 60 8.13 -12.41 -12.07
CA LEU A 60 7.41 -11.69 -11.04
C LEU A 60 6.25 -10.88 -11.62
N GLN A 61 5.08 -11.04 -11.05
CA GLN A 61 3.92 -10.21 -11.40
C GLN A 61 4.00 -8.86 -10.68
N LEU A 62 3.84 -7.73 -11.40
CA LEU A 62 3.55 -6.46 -10.77
C LEU A 62 2.05 -6.37 -10.52
N VAL A 63 1.64 -6.42 -9.24
CA VAL A 63 0.21 -6.44 -8.85
C VAL A 63 -0.34 -5.06 -8.56
N SER A 64 0.49 -4.19 -7.99
CA SER A 64 0.14 -2.82 -7.60
C SER A 64 1.37 -1.91 -7.56
N MET A 65 1.11 -0.62 -7.57
CA MET A 65 2.07 0.39 -7.15
C MET A 65 1.53 1.12 -5.94
N HIS A 66 2.37 1.39 -4.95
CA HIS A 66 2.04 2.28 -3.85
C HIS A 66 2.46 3.70 -4.21
N ALA A 67 1.53 4.63 -4.12
CA ALA A 67 1.74 6.03 -4.49
C ALA A 67 2.82 6.68 -3.60
N PRO A 68 3.57 7.67 -4.13
CA PRO A 68 4.53 8.39 -3.32
C PRO A 68 3.81 9.23 -2.25
N THR A 69 4.28 9.12 -1.01
CA THR A 69 3.88 10.00 0.09
C THR A 69 4.70 11.31 0.12
N SER A 70 5.84 11.31 -0.59
CA SER A 70 6.69 12.46 -0.88
C SER A 70 7.40 12.22 -2.21
N ARG A 71 8.02 13.26 -2.81
CA ARG A 71 8.79 13.08 -4.06
C ARG A 71 10.01 12.17 -3.84
N ASP A 72 10.66 12.33 -2.69
CA ASP A 72 11.74 11.49 -2.21
C ASP A 72 11.80 11.55 -0.66
N LEU A 73 12.50 10.60 -0.06
CA LEU A 73 12.62 10.51 1.40
C LEU A 73 13.41 11.68 2.01
N SER A 74 14.35 12.28 1.27
CA SER A 74 15.10 13.43 1.73
C SER A 74 14.22 14.69 1.78
N ALA A 75 13.40 14.92 0.75
CA ALA A 75 12.44 16.00 0.72
C ALA A 75 11.43 15.92 1.86
N MET A 76 10.99 14.73 2.21
CA MET A 76 10.09 14.53 3.36
C MET A 76 10.76 14.90 4.70
N ARG A 77 12.04 14.53 4.87
CA ARG A 77 12.81 14.86 6.08
C ARG A 77 13.12 16.36 6.19
N GLU A 78 13.40 17.01 5.07
CA GLU A 78 13.79 18.43 5.02
C GLU A 78 12.58 19.36 5.08
N SER A 79 11.51 19.07 4.32
CA SER A 79 10.36 19.98 4.18
C SER A 79 9.20 19.66 5.13
N GLY A 80 9.11 18.43 5.62
CA GLY A 80 7.98 17.98 6.41
C GLY A 80 6.64 18.02 5.67
N THR A 81 6.66 18.25 4.35
CA THR A 81 5.45 18.42 3.55
C THR A 81 5.24 17.18 2.70
N PRO A 82 4.29 16.30 3.06
CA PRO A 82 3.96 15.13 2.26
C PRO A 82 3.26 15.54 0.94
N LEU A 83 3.32 14.67 -0.06
CA LEU A 83 2.39 14.72 -1.18
C LEU A 83 1.03 14.23 -0.70
N SER A 84 0.02 15.08 -0.78
CA SER A 84 -1.31 14.77 -0.24
C SER A 84 -2.41 15.14 -1.23
N ILE A 85 -3.33 14.21 -1.44
CA ILE A 85 -4.52 14.44 -2.27
C ILE A 85 -5.55 15.34 -1.59
N CYS A 86 -5.46 15.51 -0.28
CA CYS A 86 -6.34 16.37 0.51
C CYS A 86 -5.77 17.78 0.77
N GLU A 87 -4.69 18.16 0.09
CA GLU A 87 -4.05 19.46 0.24
C GLU A 87 -5.01 20.60 -0.15
N VAL A 88 -5.26 21.50 0.79
CA VAL A 88 -6.19 22.63 0.58
C VAL A 88 -5.59 23.68 -0.35
N GLU A 89 -4.28 23.90 -0.27
CA GLU A 89 -3.60 24.81 -1.16
C GLU A 89 -3.57 24.25 -2.59
N ARG A 90 -4.19 24.99 -3.52
CA ARG A 90 -4.39 24.54 -4.90
C ARG A 90 -3.08 24.17 -5.61
N VAL A 91 -2.02 24.95 -5.43
CA VAL A 91 -0.75 24.71 -6.13
C VAL A 91 -0.17 23.37 -5.71
N ARG A 92 -0.08 23.10 -4.40
CA ARG A 92 0.43 21.85 -3.85
C ARG A 92 -0.45 20.64 -4.23
N ARG A 93 -1.77 20.84 -4.24
CA ARG A 93 -2.71 19.79 -4.66
C ARG A 93 -2.52 19.41 -6.13
N VAL A 94 -2.34 20.41 -7.02
CA VAL A 94 -2.05 20.17 -8.45
C VAL A 94 -0.71 19.44 -8.58
N GLU A 95 0.33 19.85 -7.85
CA GLU A 95 1.62 19.16 -7.86
C GLU A 95 1.51 17.70 -7.42
N ALA A 96 0.74 17.43 -6.35
CA ALA A 96 0.49 16.06 -5.89
C ALA A 96 -0.29 15.26 -6.95
N MET A 97 -1.32 15.83 -7.53
CA MET A 97 -2.10 15.19 -8.60
C MET A 97 -1.26 14.87 -9.84
N ASP A 98 -0.39 15.80 -10.27
CA ASP A 98 0.48 15.59 -11.41
C ASP A 98 1.54 14.52 -11.14
N GLU A 99 2.01 14.41 -9.89
CA GLU A 99 2.94 13.35 -9.51
C GLU A 99 2.25 11.97 -9.54
N LEU A 100 1.02 11.88 -9.01
CA LEU A 100 0.23 10.65 -9.07
C LEU A 100 -0.13 10.23 -10.50
N ARG A 101 -0.42 11.19 -11.39
CA ARG A 101 -0.63 10.89 -12.81
C ARG A 101 0.60 10.28 -13.47
N ARG A 102 1.81 10.78 -13.14
CA ARG A 102 3.05 10.16 -13.64
C ARG A 102 3.21 8.72 -13.21
N VAL A 103 2.80 8.39 -11.99
CA VAL A 103 2.79 6.99 -11.53
C VAL A 103 1.76 6.17 -12.31
N ILE A 104 0.56 6.71 -12.57
CA ILE A 104 -0.46 6.04 -13.37
C ILE A 104 0.05 5.79 -14.81
N ASP A 105 0.71 6.79 -15.42
CA ASP A 105 1.24 6.70 -16.77
C ASP A 105 2.34 5.65 -16.93
N VAL A 106 2.95 5.18 -15.84
CA VAL A 106 3.88 4.05 -15.88
C VAL A 106 3.22 2.79 -16.43
N ALA A 107 1.90 2.64 -16.27
CA ALA A 107 1.17 1.47 -16.78
C ALA A 107 1.26 1.28 -18.31
N ASP A 108 1.61 2.32 -19.06
CA ASP A 108 1.81 2.24 -20.51
C ASP A 108 3.06 1.43 -20.89
N ASP A 109 4.13 1.51 -20.08
CA ASP A 109 5.40 0.81 -20.34
C ASP A 109 5.56 -0.40 -19.36
N LEU A 110 4.92 -0.39 -18.21
CA LEU A 110 4.97 -1.43 -17.17
C LEU A 110 3.56 -1.64 -16.58
N PRO A 111 2.74 -2.53 -17.15
CA PRO A 111 1.34 -2.72 -16.76
C PRO A 111 1.18 -3.20 -15.30
N TYR A 112 0.26 -2.56 -14.59
CA TYR A 112 -0.17 -2.95 -13.25
C TYR A 112 -1.67 -2.62 -13.07
N SER A 113 -2.31 -3.15 -12.05
CA SER A 113 -3.77 -3.08 -11.95
C SER A 113 -4.33 -2.18 -10.84
N ARG A 114 -3.50 -1.76 -9.88
CA ARG A 114 -3.93 -0.97 -8.71
C ARG A 114 -2.88 0.05 -8.30
N LEU A 115 -3.32 1.28 -8.07
CA LEU A 115 -2.52 2.31 -7.40
C LEU A 115 -3.06 2.48 -5.98
N ILE A 116 -2.27 2.09 -5.00
CA ILE A 116 -2.57 2.27 -3.58
C ILE A 116 -2.14 3.68 -3.18
N LEU A 117 -2.98 4.41 -2.45
CA LEU A 117 -2.66 5.75 -1.96
C LEU A 117 -3.36 6.07 -0.64
N HIS A 118 -2.77 6.96 0.14
CA HIS A 118 -3.35 7.46 1.38
C HIS A 118 -4.28 8.65 1.12
N MET A 119 -5.34 8.81 1.93
CA MET A 119 -6.22 9.98 1.85
C MET A 119 -5.50 11.26 2.28
N GLY A 120 -4.45 11.15 3.08
CA GLY A 120 -3.64 12.26 3.56
C GLY A 120 -2.40 11.76 4.29
N GLY A 121 -1.73 12.62 5.07
CA GLY A 121 -0.59 12.24 5.89
C GLY A 121 -1.00 11.48 7.16
N THR A 122 -0.01 10.92 7.86
CA THR A 122 -0.22 10.09 9.07
C THR A 122 -0.91 10.81 10.24
N ARG A 123 -0.94 12.14 10.25
CA ARG A 123 -1.61 12.97 11.26
C ARG A 123 -2.68 13.86 10.63
N GLU A 124 -3.26 13.43 9.53
CA GLU A 124 -4.26 14.21 8.82
C GLU A 124 -5.57 14.26 9.59
N THR A 125 -6.02 15.48 9.91
CA THR A 125 -7.30 15.68 10.59
C THR A 125 -8.43 15.88 9.59
N ALA A 126 -9.63 15.43 9.93
CA ALA A 126 -10.81 15.63 9.11
C ALA A 126 -11.21 17.12 9.08
N ASP A 127 -11.27 17.71 7.89
CA ASP A 127 -11.67 19.08 7.62
C ASP A 127 -12.52 19.09 6.34
N PRO A 128 -13.67 19.77 6.29
CA PRO A 128 -14.50 19.81 5.09
C PRO A 128 -13.75 20.29 3.83
N ARG A 129 -12.82 21.25 3.96
CA ARG A 129 -12.04 21.74 2.80
C ARG A 129 -11.05 20.69 2.29
N LYS A 130 -10.45 19.90 3.20
CA LYS A 130 -9.59 18.77 2.83
C LYS A 130 -10.39 17.67 2.15
N ARG A 131 -11.61 17.42 2.64
CA ARG A 131 -12.53 16.47 2.03
C ARG A 131 -12.89 16.87 0.59
N ASP A 132 -13.25 18.16 0.38
CA ASP A 132 -13.54 18.68 -0.96
C ASP A 132 -12.30 18.62 -1.88
N ALA A 133 -11.12 18.88 -1.34
CA ALA A 133 -9.85 18.76 -2.05
C ALA A 133 -9.59 17.31 -2.47
N ALA A 134 -9.76 16.35 -1.56
CA ALA A 134 -9.62 14.92 -1.82
C ALA A 134 -10.63 14.45 -2.88
N PHE A 135 -11.89 14.85 -2.76
CA PHE A 135 -12.92 14.53 -3.75
C PHE A 135 -12.54 14.99 -5.15
N SER A 136 -12.20 16.28 -5.29
CA SER A 136 -11.79 16.84 -6.58
C SER A 136 -10.56 16.12 -7.17
N THR A 137 -9.58 15.77 -6.34
CA THR A 137 -8.38 15.07 -6.78
C THR A 137 -8.70 13.64 -7.22
N LEU A 138 -9.46 12.89 -6.40
CA LEU A 138 -9.82 11.51 -6.70
C LEU A 138 -10.69 11.39 -7.95
N GLU A 139 -11.66 12.31 -8.16
CA GLU A 139 -12.48 12.33 -9.38
C GLU A 139 -11.62 12.41 -10.63
N HIS A 140 -10.61 13.28 -10.64
CA HIS A 140 -9.69 13.42 -11.78
C HIS A 140 -8.74 12.23 -11.92
N LEU A 141 -8.23 11.68 -10.80
CA LEU A 141 -7.31 10.53 -10.83
C LEU A 141 -8.03 9.26 -11.29
N ILE A 142 -9.25 9.01 -10.83
CA ILE A 142 -10.04 7.84 -11.22
C ILE A 142 -10.31 7.86 -12.74
N LEU A 143 -10.68 9.02 -13.28
CA LEU A 143 -10.90 9.17 -14.73
C LEU A 143 -9.61 8.89 -15.50
N HIS A 144 -8.48 9.43 -15.05
CA HIS A 144 -7.17 9.22 -15.70
C HIS A 144 -6.74 7.76 -15.61
N ALA A 145 -6.82 7.16 -14.42
CA ALA A 145 -6.45 5.78 -14.16
C ALA A 145 -7.32 4.75 -14.92
N HIS A 146 -8.60 5.06 -15.12
CA HIS A 146 -9.50 4.22 -15.90
C HIS A 146 -9.01 4.02 -17.34
N HIS A 147 -8.46 5.05 -17.98
CA HIS A 147 -7.88 4.95 -19.32
C HIS A 147 -6.63 4.08 -19.36
N ALA A 148 -5.85 4.05 -18.27
CA ALA A 148 -4.67 3.21 -18.13
C ALA A 148 -5.00 1.77 -17.64
N GLY A 149 -6.26 1.46 -17.36
CA GLY A 149 -6.67 0.16 -16.80
C GLY A 149 -6.29 -0.02 -15.33
N VAL A 150 -5.99 1.08 -14.61
CA VAL A 150 -5.57 1.08 -13.20
C VAL A 150 -6.73 1.45 -12.29
N ALA A 151 -6.96 0.70 -11.23
CA ALA A 151 -7.90 1.04 -10.18
C ALA A 151 -7.22 1.91 -9.10
N ILE A 152 -7.87 2.98 -8.67
CA ILE A 152 -7.44 3.77 -7.52
C ILE A 152 -7.94 3.12 -6.25
N CYS A 153 -7.02 2.79 -5.34
CA CYS A 153 -7.30 2.14 -4.07
C CYS A 153 -6.82 3.03 -2.91
N VAL A 154 -7.75 3.60 -2.15
CA VAL A 154 -7.41 4.34 -0.94
C VAL A 154 -7.17 3.37 0.21
N GLU A 155 -6.09 3.59 0.94
CA GLU A 155 -5.72 2.78 2.09
C GLU A 155 -6.27 3.34 3.39
N ASN A 156 -6.74 2.46 4.29
CA ASN A 156 -7.00 2.86 5.66
C ASN A 156 -5.69 3.13 6.40
N THR A 157 -5.64 4.25 7.10
CA THR A 157 -4.48 4.67 7.90
C THR A 157 -4.93 5.07 9.31
N THR A 158 -3.97 5.33 10.18
CA THR A 158 -4.23 5.79 11.56
C THR A 158 -4.67 7.26 11.67
N SER A 159 -4.80 7.98 10.53
CA SER A 159 -5.27 9.36 10.51
C SER A 159 -6.81 9.43 10.53
N GLU A 160 -7.38 10.58 10.95
CA GLU A 160 -8.84 10.76 10.93
C GLU A 160 -9.44 10.61 9.52
N MET A 161 -8.74 11.08 8.48
CA MET A 161 -9.20 10.95 7.09
C MET A 161 -8.97 9.55 6.51
N GLY A 162 -8.09 8.74 7.10
CA GLY A 162 -7.84 7.35 6.75
C GLY A 162 -8.66 6.36 7.58
N ASP A 163 -9.46 6.82 8.54
CA ASP A 163 -10.34 5.96 9.31
C ASP A 163 -11.35 5.24 8.41
N PRO A 164 -11.55 3.92 8.57
CA PRO A 164 -12.45 3.15 7.71
C PRO A 164 -13.90 3.65 7.66
N ALA A 165 -14.45 4.13 8.78
CA ALA A 165 -15.81 4.68 8.81
C ALA A 165 -15.87 6.04 8.09
N TYR A 166 -14.82 6.86 8.22
CA TYR A 166 -14.69 8.10 7.47
C TYR A 166 -14.58 7.83 5.96
N LEU A 167 -13.74 6.89 5.55
CA LEU A 167 -13.58 6.49 4.15
C LEU A 167 -14.91 5.99 3.56
N ARG A 168 -15.65 5.20 4.32
CA ARG A 168 -16.98 4.73 3.91
C ARG A 168 -17.97 5.89 3.74
N ALA A 169 -18.06 6.76 4.73
CA ALA A 169 -18.92 7.94 4.67
C ALA A 169 -18.55 8.87 3.51
N PHE A 170 -17.25 9.02 3.23
CA PHE A 170 -16.76 9.79 2.08
C PHE A 170 -17.31 9.26 0.76
N VAL A 171 -17.24 7.94 0.52
CA VAL A 171 -17.78 7.33 -0.71
C VAL A 171 -19.29 7.45 -0.79
N ASP A 172 -20.01 7.18 0.30
CA ASP A 172 -21.47 7.23 0.34
C ASP A 172 -22.00 8.63 0.05
N GLU A 173 -21.37 9.67 0.59
CA GLU A 173 -21.78 11.05 0.41
C GLU A 173 -21.36 11.64 -0.94
N THR A 174 -20.14 11.34 -1.41
CA THR A 174 -19.64 11.84 -2.69
C THR A 174 -20.17 11.06 -3.89
N ARG A 175 -20.62 9.83 -3.67
CA ARG A 175 -21.02 8.87 -4.72
C ARG A 175 -19.93 8.66 -5.76
N LEU A 176 -18.69 8.76 -5.34
CA LEU A 176 -17.54 8.61 -6.21
C LEU A 176 -17.41 7.14 -6.65
N THR A 177 -17.82 6.87 -7.88
CA THR A 177 -17.76 5.53 -8.47
C THR A 177 -16.35 5.22 -8.96
N GLY A 178 -15.95 3.96 -8.89
CA GLY A 178 -14.62 3.51 -9.35
C GLY A 178 -13.55 3.54 -8.27
N LEU A 179 -13.79 4.17 -7.10
CA LEU A 179 -12.90 4.09 -5.97
C LEU A 179 -12.94 2.68 -5.35
N ARG A 180 -11.77 2.17 -4.97
CA ARG A 180 -11.58 0.92 -4.22
C ARG A 180 -10.76 1.19 -2.97
N PHE A 181 -10.64 0.18 -2.12
CA PHE A 181 -9.82 0.26 -0.93
C PHE A 181 -8.74 -0.80 -0.91
N ASN A 182 -7.58 -0.41 -0.42
CA ASN A 182 -6.59 -1.31 0.14
C ASN A 182 -6.84 -1.41 1.64
N PHE A 183 -7.01 -2.61 2.17
CA PHE A 183 -7.19 -2.79 3.60
C PHE A 183 -5.85 -3.15 4.24
N ASP A 184 -5.33 -2.25 5.04
CA ASP A 184 -4.12 -2.49 5.82
C ASP A 184 -4.49 -3.03 7.21
N ILE A 185 -4.03 -4.26 7.49
CA ILE A 185 -4.31 -4.97 8.74
C ILE A 185 -3.54 -4.37 9.91
N GLY A 186 -2.29 -3.97 9.70
CA GLY A 186 -1.48 -3.37 10.74
C GLY A 186 -2.04 -2.03 11.20
N HIS A 187 -2.49 -1.18 10.25
CA HIS A 187 -3.17 0.06 10.58
C HIS A 187 -4.51 -0.18 11.31
N ALA A 188 -5.27 -1.20 10.90
CA ALA A 188 -6.50 -1.58 11.59
C ALA A 188 -6.24 -2.05 13.03
N HIS A 189 -5.11 -2.72 13.28
CA HIS A 189 -4.71 -3.14 14.63
C HIS A 189 -4.34 -1.98 15.55
N LEU A 190 -4.02 -0.81 15.00
CA LEU A 190 -3.74 0.43 15.74
C LEU A 190 -4.98 1.29 16.01
N SER A 191 -6.18 0.83 15.60
CA SER A 191 -7.43 1.57 15.83
C SER A 191 -7.81 1.61 17.32
N ASP A 192 -8.61 2.62 17.69
CA ASP A 192 -9.07 2.84 19.08
C ASP A 192 -10.17 1.86 19.55
N PHE A 193 -10.56 0.89 18.72
CA PHE A 193 -11.54 -0.13 19.11
C PHE A 193 -10.94 -1.12 20.13
N PRO A 194 -11.79 -1.80 20.95
CA PRO A 194 -11.35 -2.94 21.75
C PRO A 194 -10.58 -3.95 20.89
N GLU A 195 -9.52 -4.53 21.43
CA GLU A 195 -8.58 -5.39 20.68
C GLU A 195 -9.28 -6.50 19.89
N GLU A 196 -10.24 -7.16 20.51
CA GLU A 196 -11.02 -8.25 19.91
C GLU A 196 -11.95 -7.82 18.78
N GLU A 197 -12.25 -6.51 18.66
CA GLU A 197 -13.17 -5.96 17.67
C GLU A 197 -12.46 -5.15 16.57
N ARG A 198 -11.20 -4.77 16.79
CA ARG A 198 -10.46 -3.82 15.92
C ARG A 198 -10.53 -4.18 14.45
N LEU A 199 -10.19 -5.41 14.11
CA LEU A 199 -10.11 -5.86 12.72
C LEU A 199 -11.49 -5.88 12.05
N GLU A 200 -12.48 -6.48 12.71
CA GLU A 200 -13.83 -6.55 12.13
C GLU A 200 -14.47 -5.17 12.01
N LYS A 201 -14.34 -4.30 13.02
CA LYS A 201 -14.89 -2.93 12.97
C LYS A 201 -14.21 -2.05 11.94
N SER A 202 -12.92 -2.24 11.73
CA SER A 202 -12.17 -1.52 10.69
C SER A 202 -12.47 -2.08 9.29
N PHE A 203 -12.64 -3.38 9.13
CA PHE A 203 -12.88 -4.01 7.84
C PHE A 203 -14.33 -3.85 7.35
N SER A 204 -15.29 -4.01 8.24
CA SER A 204 -16.73 -4.05 7.91
C SER A 204 -17.20 -2.86 7.06
N PRO A 205 -16.83 -1.60 7.34
CA PRO A 205 -17.24 -0.46 6.51
C PRO A 205 -16.75 -0.53 5.07
N LEU A 206 -15.58 -1.12 4.83
CA LEU A 206 -14.92 -1.14 3.54
C LEU A 206 -15.12 -2.44 2.76
N ARG A 207 -15.58 -3.52 3.40
CA ARG A 207 -15.65 -4.91 2.93
C ARG A 207 -16.04 -5.07 1.46
N GLU A 208 -17.11 -4.40 1.03
CA GLU A 208 -17.64 -4.52 -0.34
C GLU A 208 -16.73 -3.88 -1.41
N LEU A 209 -15.86 -2.97 -1.02
CA LEU A 209 -15.03 -2.16 -1.90
C LEU A 209 -13.53 -2.47 -1.78
N VAL A 210 -13.13 -3.37 -0.85
CA VAL A 210 -11.75 -3.82 -0.72
C VAL A 210 -11.34 -4.56 -2.00
N SER A 211 -10.18 -4.24 -2.55
CA SER A 211 -9.62 -4.86 -3.75
C SER A 211 -8.18 -5.33 -3.60
N SER A 212 -7.50 -4.97 -2.51
CA SER A 212 -6.21 -5.51 -2.08
C SER A 212 -6.05 -5.37 -0.57
N VAL A 213 -5.04 -6.02 -0.01
CA VAL A 213 -4.75 -6.02 1.42
C VAL A 213 -3.25 -5.90 1.63
N HIS A 214 -2.84 -5.05 2.58
CA HIS A 214 -1.50 -5.07 3.14
C HIS A 214 -1.44 -5.93 4.40
N LEU A 215 -0.44 -6.79 4.46
CA LEU A 215 -0.16 -7.69 5.56
C LEU A 215 1.11 -7.26 6.27
N HIS A 216 1.02 -6.82 7.49
CA HIS A 216 2.12 -6.67 8.42
C HIS A 216 1.61 -6.72 9.86
N ASP A 217 2.52 -6.91 10.80
CA ASP A 217 2.21 -6.99 12.22
C ASP A 217 2.76 -5.78 12.99
N ASN A 218 2.26 -5.57 14.18
CA ASN A 218 2.76 -4.62 15.16
C ASN A 218 2.28 -5.01 16.57
N HIS A 219 2.75 -4.28 17.60
CA HIS A 219 2.38 -4.53 19.00
C HIS A 219 1.19 -3.67 19.49
N GLY A 220 0.41 -3.07 18.57
CA GLY A 220 -0.77 -2.26 18.92
C GLY A 220 -0.45 -0.83 19.40
N GLU A 221 0.79 -0.38 19.32
CA GLU A 221 1.22 0.96 19.77
C GLU A 221 1.82 1.82 18.64
N LYS A 222 2.50 1.20 17.71
CA LYS A 222 3.23 1.84 16.61
C LYS A 222 3.09 1.05 15.34
N ASP A 223 3.17 1.75 14.24
CA ASP A 223 3.23 1.18 12.91
C ASP A 223 4.65 0.62 12.64
N GLU A 224 4.84 -0.68 12.97
CA GLU A 224 6.14 -1.31 12.98
C GLU A 224 6.46 -2.08 11.69
N HIS A 225 5.44 -2.46 10.92
CA HIS A 225 5.56 -3.28 9.72
C HIS A 225 6.39 -4.56 9.95
N LEU A 226 6.10 -5.28 11.03
CA LEU A 226 6.72 -6.56 11.34
C LEU A 226 6.18 -7.68 10.44
N PRO A 227 6.94 -8.77 10.23
CA PRO A 227 6.39 -9.98 9.64
C PRO A 227 5.14 -10.46 10.42
N PRO A 228 4.10 -10.99 9.75
CA PRO A 228 3.00 -11.64 10.41
C PRO A 228 3.46 -12.63 11.49
N TYR A 229 2.81 -12.60 12.66
CA TYR A 229 3.11 -13.37 13.88
C TYR A 229 4.32 -12.89 14.69
N ASP A 230 5.00 -11.82 14.32
CA ASP A 230 6.07 -11.22 15.13
C ASP A 230 5.55 -10.09 16.05
N GLY A 231 4.30 -9.69 15.91
CA GLY A 231 3.58 -8.74 16.76
C GLY A 231 2.47 -9.42 17.58
N THR A 232 1.37 -8.67 17.79
CA THR A 232 0.25 -9.11 18.64
C THR A 232 -1.08 -9.32 17.89
N ILE A 233 -1.10 -9.21 16.56
CA ILE A 233 -2.31 -9.46 15.76
C ILE A 233 -2.76 -10.94 15.91
N ASP A 234 -4.04 -11.16 16.26
CA ASP A 234 -4.66 -12.48 16.19
C ASP A 234 -4.91 -12.87 14.73
N TRP A 235 -3.90 -13.49 14.10
CA TRP A 235 -3.94 -13.86 12.69
C TRP A 235 -5.08 -14.82 12.31
N PRO A 236 -5.46 -15.83 13.11
CA PRO A 236 -6.65 -16.61 12.86
C PRO A 236 -7.93 -15.76 12.76
N SER A 237 -8.09 -14.75 13.62
CA SER A 237 -9.22 -13.82 13.55
C SER A 237 -9.10 -12.89 12.34
N ALA A 238 -7.91 -12.35 12.04
CA ALA A 238 -7.65 -11.53 10.87
C ALA A 238 -8.01 -12.27 9.57
N ILE A 239 -7.61 -13.52 9.45
CA ILE A 239 -7.90 -14.37 8.28
C ILE A 239 -9.42 -14.58 8.13
N ARG A 240 -10.16 -14.86 9.22
CA ARG A 240 -11.63 -14.96 9.13
C ARG A 240 -12.29 -13.68 8.63
N VAL A 241 -11.79 -12.53 9.08
CA VAL A 241 -12.25 -11.21 8.61
C VAL A 241 -12.00 -11.06 7.11
N LEU A 242 -10.79 -11.35 6.63
CA LEU A 242 -10.45 -11.28 5.20
C LEU A 242 -11.27 -12.25 4.35
N GLN A 243 -11.47 -13.47 4.82
CA GLN A 243 -12.28 -14.49 4.12
C GLN A 243 -13.77 -14.11 4.03
N SER A 244 -14.24 -13.16 4.85
CA SER A 244 -15.60 -12.62 4.76
C SER A 244 -15.80 -11.62 3.62
N ALA A 245 -14.73 -11.23 2.92
CA ALA A 245 -14.83 -10.38 1.74
C ALA A 245 -15.60 -11.09 0.61
N PRO A 246 -16.45 -10.37 -0.14
CA PRO A 246 -17.17 -10.96 -1.28
C PRO A 246 -16.25 -11.29 -2.46
N GLN A 247 -15.05 -10.72 -2.52
CA GLN A 247 -14.06 -10.97 -3.57
C GLN A 247 -13.39 -12.33 -3.36
N THR A 248 -13.45 -13.19 -4.36
CA THR A 248 -12.91 -14.55 -4.29
C THR A 248 -11.38 -14.62 -4.36
N SER A 249 -10.73 -13.53 -4.77
CA SER A 249 -9.26 -13.45 -4.88
C SER A 249 -8.81 -12.02 -4.64
N LEU A 250 -8.37 -11.75 -3.41
CA LEU A 250 -7.71 -10.49 -3.05
C LEU A 250 -6.19 -10.67 -3.14
N PRO A 251 -5.46 -9.77 -3.78
CA PRO A 251 -4.01 -9.69 -3.60
C PRO A 251 -3.70 -9.38 -2.13
N LEU A 252 -2.92 -10.24 -1.50
CA LEU A 252 -2.43 -10.09 -0.14
C LEU A 252 -0.94 -9.77 -0.23
N VAL A 253 -0.59 -8.51 -0.04
CA VAL A 253 0.77 -7.99 -0.20
C VAL A 253 1.43 -7.86 1.16
N LEU A 254 2.53 -8.56 1.35
CA LEU A 254 3.37 -8.42 2.55
C LEU A 254 4.11 -7.08 2.49
N GLU A 255 3.84 -6.17 3.42
CA GLU A 255 4.46 -4.87 3.48
C GLU A 255 5.35 -4.75 4.72
N LEU A 256 6.63 -5.02 4.55
CA LEU A 256 7.61 -5.01 5.63
C LEU A 256 8.47 -3.75 5.60
N LYS A 257 8.82 -3.27 6.79
CA LYS A 257 9.78 -2.19 6.95
C LYS A 257 11.20 -2.70 7.00
N GLU A 258 12.09 -2.09 6.23
CA GLU A 258 13.51 -2.39 6.25
C GLU A 258 14.10 -2.19 7.65
N LYS A 259 14.69 -3.24 8.21
CA LYS A 259 15.52 -3.12 9.42
C LYS A 259 16.91 -2.67 9.00
N THR A 260 17.36 -1.54 9.54
CA THR A 260 18.66 -0.92 9.22
C THR A 260 19.49 -0.74 10.48
N GLY A 261 20.83 -0.63 10.33
CA GLY A 261 21.79 -0.48 11.42
C GLY A 261 22.85 -1.55 11.44
N ALA A 262 23.87 -1.42 12.30
CA ALA A 262 25.01 -2.32 12.33
C ALA A 262 24.65 -3.77 12.72
N GLU A 263 23.59 -3.96 13.49
CA GLU A 263 23.09 -5.26 13.95
C GLU A 263 21.82 -5.71 13.22
N ALA A 264 21.40 -4.97 12.18
CA ALA A 264 20.21 -5.32 11.41
C ALA A 264 20.45 -6.61 10.61
N PRO A 265 19.43 -7.47 10.48
CA PRO A 265 19.53 -8.64 9.59
C PRO A 265 19.78 -8.21 8.14
N THR A 266 20.47 -9.03 7.42
CA THR A 266 20.70 -8.83 5.98
C THR A 266 19.37 -8.84 5.21
N VAL A 267 19.38 -8.31 4.00
CA VAL A 267 18.21 -8.36 3.10
C VAL A 267 17.73 -9.80 2.89
N ALA A 268 18.64 -10.74 2.70
CA ALA A 268 18.31 -12.15 2.51
C ALA A 268 17.63 -12.77 3.77
N GLU A 269 18.09 -12.40 4.96
CA GLU A 269 17.44 -12.82 6.22
C GLU A 269 16.07 -12.19 6.39
N GLN A 270 15.89 -10.91 6.04
CA GLN A 270 14.58 -10.23 6.09
C GLN A 270 13.59 -10.85 5.08
N LEU A 271 14.04 -11.16 3.86
CA LEU A 271 13.23 -11.88 2.86
C LEU A 271 12.86 -13.30 3.34
N THR A 272 13.79 -14.00 3.99
CA THR A 272 13.53 -15.33 4.56
C THR A 272 12.51 -15.26 5.69
N ALA A 273 12.61 -14.27 6.56
CA ALA A 273 11.62 -14.05 7.62
C ALA A 273 10.23 -13.75 7.04
N GLY A 274 10.13 -12.87 6.05
CA GLY A 274 8.89 -12.57 5.35
C GLY A 274 8.28 -13.80 4.68
N ARG A 275 9.09 -14.61 4.02
CA ARG A 275 8.63 -15.87 3.43
C ARG A 275 8.11 -16.84 4.50
N THR A 276 8.84 -17.03 5.58
CA THR A 276 8.44 -17.93 6.68
C THR A 276 7.10 -17.48 7.29
N ALA A 277 6.91 -16.17 7.44
CA ALA A 277 5.64 -15.61 7.90
C ALA A 277 4.50 -15.93 6.91
N MET A 278 4.74 -15.82 5.60
CA MET A 278 3.76 -16.16 4.58
C MET A 278 3.45 -17.67 4.54
N ASP A 279 4.44 -18.54 4.72
CA ASP A 279 4.24 -20.00 4.83
C ASP A 279 3.26 -20.30 5.99
N ARG A 280 3.48 -19.69 7.17
CA ARG A 280 2.60 -19.83 8.32
C ARG A 280 1.21 -19.23 8.09
N PHE A 281 1.14 -18.09 7.40
CA PHE A 281 -0.11 -17.45 7.06
C PHE A 281 -0.95 -18.34 6.12
N GLU A 282 -0.35 -18.92 5.08
CA GLU A 282 -1.01 -19.87 4.17
C GLU A 282 -1.55 -21.09 4.91
N GLU A 283 -0.74 -21.71 5.80
CA GLU A 283 -1.19 -22.83 6.62
C GLU A 283 -2.39 -22.47 7.52
N THR A 284 -2.40 -21.25 8.06
CA THR A 284 -3.51 -20.79 8.90
C THR A 284 -4.74 -20.52 8.05
N TRP A 285 -4.56 -19.93 6.86
CA TRP A 285 -5.63 -19.64 5.91
C TRP A 285 -6.39 -20.89 5.46
N GLU A 286 -5.67 -22.00 5.23
CA GLU A 286 -6.27 -23.28 4.83
C GLU A 286 -7.04 -23.98 5.96
N LYS A 287 -6.73 -23.66 7.22
CA LYS A 287 -7.36 -24.28 8.40
C LYS A 287 -8.55 -23.48 8.95
N THR A 288 -8.69 -22.22 8.52
CA THR A 288 -9.73 -21.29 8.97
C THR A 288 -10.93 -21.33 8.03
#